data_5ac7930a0fa9d5e0ef8ea89fadb1c7b7
#
_entry.id   5ac7930a0fa9d5e0ef8ea89fadb1c7b7
#
_cell.length_a   1.000
_cell.length_b   1.000
_cell.length_c   1.000
_cell.angle_alpha   90.00
_cell.angle_beta   90.00
_cell.angle_gamma   90.00
#
_symmetry.space_group_name_H-M   'P 1'
#
loop_
_entity.id
_entity.type
_entity.pdbx_description
1 polymer ?
#
loop_
_entity_poly.entity_id
_entity_poly.type
_entity_poly.pdbx_seq_one_letter_code
_entity_poly.pdbx_strand_id
1 'polypeptide(L)'
;MKTAVIAPLGLSPPVITTFVDGIGEPVNDLVVLTTENEDVKAGYELIRIGIKRRYPKMRLHEVSLPFEDVNTTEENLQFMSICAKIIREEREKYKCDKILLNVAGGRKNMCITLSLLGQLMGVDGVYHVISKDVKIVNQLLENLRSSIREIYRAKTDDEKIRIYGERERHFDGLLFPNKKEYEIIRIPTLPYPPDYLAKLIKALEENDLDTLSWTEKRMLESHGVLKSFGGRFRVSDYGKRLVDALLVRL
;
A
#
# COMPACT_ATOMS: atom_id res chain seq x y z
N MET A 1 21.30 5.31 -4.17
CA MET A 1 19.95 4.91 -4.61
C MET A 1 19.07 4.87 -3.37
N LYS A 2 17.99 5.64 -3.35
CA LYS A 2 17.07 5.77 -2.24
C LYS A 2 15.80 4.97 -2.55
N THR A 3 15.45 4.02 -1.67
CA THR A 3 14.30 3.12 -1.86
C THR A 3 13.19 3.47 -0.88
N ALA A 4 11.97 3.66 -1.39
CA ALA A 4 10.76 3.74 -0.60
C ALA A 4 9.96 2.44 -0.66
N VAL A 5 9.35 2.06 0.45
CA VAL A 5 8.37 0.98 0.55
C VAL A 5 7.02 1.57 0.95
N ILE A 6 5.97 1.22 0.22
CA ILE A 6 4.59 1.60 0.54
C ILE A 6 3.81 0.32 0.84
N ALA A 7 3.17 0.26 2.00
CA ALA A 7 2.51 -0.95 2.48
C ALA A 7 1.20 -0.64 3.22
N PRO A 8 0.06 -1.19 2.81
CA PRO A 8 -1.15 -1.16 3.63
C PRO A 8 -0.98 -2.11 4.82
N LEU A 9 -1.44 -1.68 5.99
CA LEU A 9 -1.43 -2.47 7.21
C LEU A 9 -2.82 -3.05 7.49
N GLY A 10 -2.84 -4.34 7.76
CA GLY A 10 -4.00 -5.05 8.32
C GLY A 10 -3.72 -5.48 9.75
N LEU A 11 -4.33 -6.58 10.17
CA LEU A 11 -4.20 -7.12 11.52
C LEU A 11 -2.88 -7.87 11.77
N SER A 12 -1.99 -7.95 10.79
CA SER A 12 -0.72 -8.68 10.87
C SER A 12 0.48 -7.74 10.64
N PRO A 13 0.96 -7.01 11.66
CA PRO A 13 2.12 -6.13 11.57
C PRO A 13 3.39 -6.78 11.00
N PRO A 14 3.69 -8.06 11.29
CA PRO A 14 4.92 -8.71 10.83
C PRO A 14 5.16 -8.65 9.31
N VAL A 15 4.10 -8.70 8.50
CA VAL A 15 4.27 -8.73 7.04
C VAL A 15 4.99 -7.49 6.47
N ILE A 16 4.92 -6.36 7.19
CA ILE A 16 5.59 -5.11 6.79
C ILE A 16 7.07 -5.15 7.21
N THR A 17 7.33 -5.46 8.48
CA THR A 17 8.70 -5.46 9.02
C THR A 17 9.53 -6.60 8.45
N THR A 18 8.94 -7.78 8.24
CA THR A 18 9.55 -8.91 7.54
C THR A 18 9.96 -8.54 6.10
N PHE A 19 9.11 -7.79 5.39
CA PHE A 19 9.45 -7.31 4.05
C PHE A 19 10.66 -6.37 4.09
N VAL A 20 10.65 -5.38 4.97
CA VAL A 20 11.75 -4.42 5.12
C VAL A 20 13.07 -5.12 5.46
N ASP A 21 13.04 -6.09 6.38
CA ASP A 21 14.23 -6.84 6.82
C ASP A 21 14.72 -7.84 5.76
N GLY A 22 13.82 -8.35 4.93
CA GLY A 22 14.08 -9.48 4.03
C GLY A 22 14.30 -9.13 2.56
N ILE A 23 13.93 -7.93 2.08
CA ILE A 23 13.98 -7.58 0.65
C ILE A 23 15.40 -7.57 0.06
N GLY A 24 16.42 -7.56 0.89
CA GLY A 24 17.82 -7.68 0.44
C GLY A 24 18.45 -6.37 -0.06
N GLU A 25 17.75 -5.25 0.05
CA GLU A 25 18.25 -3.91 -0.27
C GLU A 25 17.87 -2.90 0.82
N PRO A 26 18.64 -1.83 1.01
CA PRO A 26 18.35 -0.81 2.01
C PRO A 26 17.02 -0.10 1.70
N VAL A 27 16.11 -0.07 2.68
CA VAL A 27 14.89 0.72 2.65
C VAL A 27 15.15 2.03 3.40
N ASN A 28 14.96 3.16 2.72
CA ASN A 28 15.20 4.48 3.29
C ASN A 28 13.91 5.11 3.84
N ASP A 29 12.82 4.88 3.14
CA ASP A 29 11.50 5.42 3.48
C ASP A 29 10.48 4.28 3.54
N LEU A 30 9.75 4.19 4.64
CA LEU A 30 8.64 3.25 4.83
C LEU A 30 7.36 4.04 5.06
N VAL A 31 6.42 3.93 4.13
CA VAL A 31 5.08 4.51 4.24
C VAL A 31 4.09 3.41 4.56
N VAL A 32 3.44 3.52 5.71
CA VAL A 32 2.44 2.55 6.18
C VAL A 32 1.06 3.19 6.09
N LEU A 33 0.17 2.54 5.33
CA LEU A 33 -1.23 2.95 5.23
C LEU A 33 -2.03 2.24 6.32
N THR A 34 -2.63 3.01 7.21
CA THR A 34 -3.48 2.51 8.30
C THR A 34 -4.93 2.88 8.07
N THR A 35 -5.85 2.06 8.55
CA THR A 35 -7.28 2.41 8.65
C THR A 35 -7.61 2.91 10.04
N GLU A 36 -8.82 3.39 10.27
CA GLU A 36 -9.26 3.86 11.60
C GLU A 36 -9.51 2.73 12.61
N ASN A 37 -9.33 1.49 12.21
CA ASN A 37 -9.43 0.33 13.09
C ASN A 37 -8.38 0.36 14.21
N GLU A 38 -8.80 0.24 15.48
CA GLU A 38 -7.93 0.33 16.67
C GLU A 38 -6.79 -0.70 16.65
N ASP A 39 -7.07 -1.94 16.23
CA ASP A 39 -6.04 -3.00 16.18
C ASP A 39 -5.01 -2.75 15.07
N VAL A 40 -5.40 -2.09 13.97
CA VAL A 40 -4.47 -1.67 12.92
C VAL A 40 -3.57 -0.55 13.44
N LYS A 41 -4.14 0.46 14.12
CA LYS A 41 -3.35 1.54 14.75
C LYS A 41 -2.40 1.01 15.82
N ALA A 42 -2.85 0.06 16.63
CA ALA A 42 -2.00 -0.62 17.62
C ALA A 42 -0.85 -1.40 16.95
N GLY A 43 -1.15 -2.09 15.85
CA GLY A 43 -0.15 -2.76 15.03
C GLY A 43 0.89 -1.80 14.43
N TYR A 44 0.45 -0.62 14.00
CA TYR A 44 1.37 0.43 13.52
C TYR A 44 2.32 0.92 14.62
N GLU A 45 1.81 1.16 15.83
CA GLU A 45 2.68 1.57 16.96
C GLU A 45 3.75 0.52 17.27
N LEU A 46 3.41 -0.76 17.21
CA LEU A 46 4.38 -1.84 17.35
C LEU A 46 5.46 -1.79 16.26
N ILE A 47 5.04 -1.64 14.98
CA ILE A 47 5.96 -1.47 13.84
C ILE A 47 6.87 -0.27 14.09
N ARG A 48 6.31 0.86 14.51
CA ARG A 48 7.03 2.12 14.75
C ARG A 48 8.18 1.94 15.72
N ILE A 49 7.94 1.25 16.83
CA ILE A 49 8.98 1.01 17.83
C ILE A 49 10.02 0.03 17.27
N GLY A 50 9.61 -1.10 16.71
CA GLY A 50 10.53 -2.09 16.16
C GLY A 50 11.42 -1.51 15.05
N ILE A 51 10.85 -0.75 14.12
CA ILE A 51 11.59 -0.10 13.03
C ILE A 51 12.54 0.98 13.57
N LYS A 52 12.10 1.84 14.49
CA LYS A 52 12.99 2.85 15.07
C LYS A 52 14.19 2.26 15.80
N ARG A 53 14.01 1.12 16.48
CA ARG A 53 15.09 0.42 17.17
C ARG A 53 16.08 -0.24 16.20
N ARG A 54 15.57 -0.93 15.18
CA ARG A 54 16.39 -1.73 14.25
C ARG A 54 16.97 -0.89 13.11
N TYR A 55 16.22 0.09 12.62
CA TYR A 55 16.55 0.95 11.50
C TYR A 55 16.38 2.45 11.85
N PRO A 56 17.19 3.00 12.79
CA PRO A 56 16.98 4.35 13.32
C PRO A 56 17.09 5.48 12.28
N LYS A 57 17.71 5.21 11.13
CA LYS A 57 17.86 6.18 10.03
C LYS A 57 16.75 6.11 9.00
N MET A 58 15.87 5.12 9.09
CA MET A 58 14.73 4.97 8.16
C MET A 58 13.67 6.02 8.48
N ARG A 59 13.21 6.73 7.46
CA ARG A 59 12.04 7.58 7.58
C ARG A 59 10.79 6.68 7.61
N LEU A 60 10.05 6.73 8.70
CA LEU A 60 8.77 6.04 8.84
C LEU A 60 7.66 7.08 8.81
N HIS A 61 6.69 6.88 7.92
CA HIS A 61 5.55 7.75 7.75
C HIS A 61 4.25 6.96 7.78
N GLU A 62 3.31 7.37 8.65
CA GLU A 62 1.96 6.85 8.68
C GLU A 62 1.05 7.70 7.79
N VAL A 63 0.22 7.05 7.00
CA VAL A 63 -0.89 7.68 6.30
C VAL A 63 -2.19 7.01 6.77
N SER A 64 -2.93 7.73 7.61
CA SER A 64 -4.23 7.26 8.08
C SER A 64 -5.28 7.47 7.00
N LEU A 65 -5.95 6.39 6.62
CA LEU A 65 -7.05 6.40 5.67
C LEU A 65 -8.32 6.87 6.40
N PRO A 66 -9.21 7.65 5.76
CA PRO A 66 -10.38 8.24 6.40
C PRO A 66 -11.56 7.26 6.53
N PHE A 67 -11.29 5.97 6.67
CA PHE A 67 -12.29 4.90 6.81
C PHE A 67 -11.74 3.72 7.62
N GLU A 68 -12.63 2.99 8.26
CA GLU A 68 -12.27 1.75 8.99
C GLU A 68 -11.93 0.59 8.04
N ASP A 69 -12.59 0.56 6.89
CA ASP A 69 -12.42 -0.47 5.87
C ASP A 69 -12.76 0.09 4.49
N VAL A 70 -12.33 -0.57 3.42
CA VAL A 70 -12.66 -0.24 2.04
C VAL A 70 -13.80 -1.15 1.59
N ASN A 71 -15.05 -0.67 1.67
CA ASN A 71 -16.25 -1.45 1.44
C ASN A 71 -17.02 -1.06 0.17
N THR A 72 -16.73 0.12 -0.38
CA THR A 72 -17.42 0.68 -1.54
C THR A 72 -16.48 0.99 -2.69
N THR A 73 -17.03 1.15 -3.90
CA THR A 73 -16.26 1.62 -5.07
C THR A 73 -15.68 3.00 -4.81
N GLU A 74 -16.41 3.84 -4.11
CA GLU A 74 -16.01 5.19 -3.73
C GLU A 74 -14.76 5.18 -2.86
N GLU A 75 -14.80 4.44 -1.77
CA GLU A 75 -13.66 4.29 -0.85
C GLU A 75 -12.45 3.66 -1.55
N ASN A 76 -12.70 2.74 -2.49
CA ASN A 76 -11.62 2.14 -3.27
C ASN A 76 -10.96 3.13 -4.24
N LEU A 77 -11.74 4.01 -4.88
CA LEU A 77 -11.19 5.10 -5.71
C LEU A 77 -10.46 6.14 -4.86
N GLN A 78 -10.98 6.47 -3.68
CA GLN A 78 -10.29 7.36 -2.74
C GLN A 78 -8.98 6.75 -2.24
N PHE A 79 -8.97 5.46 -1.88
CA PHE A 79 -7.75 4.72 -1.56
C PHE A 79 -6.73 4.77 -2.71
N MET A 80 -7.19 4.55 -3.94
CA MET A 80 -6.36 4.66 -5.15
C MET A 80 -5.74 6.05 -5.30
N SER A 81 -6.53 7.11 -5.09
CA SER A 81 -6.07 8.50 -5.14
C SER A 81 -5.00 8.80 -4.11
N ILE A 82 -5.23 8.38 -2.85
CA ILE A 82 -4.25 8.53 -1.77
C ILE A 82 -2.94 7.81 -2.11
N CYS A 83 -3.01 6.57 -2.59
CA CYS A 83 -1.82 5.81 -2.98
C CYS A 83 -1.08 6.45 -4.16
N ALA A 84 -1.81 6.96 -5.17
CA ALA A 84 -1.21 7.67 -6.30
C ALA A 84 -0.46 8.91 -5.85
N LYS A 85 -1.04 9.68 -4.92
CA LYS A 85 -0.40 10.85 -4.30
C LYS A 85 0.91 10.46 -3.59
N ILE A 86 0.88 9.41 -2.77
CA ILE A 86 2.06 8.94 -2.04
C ILE A 86 3.17 8.53 -3.00
N ILE A 87 2.86 7.76 -4.05
CA ILE A 87 3.85 7.33 -5.05
C ILE A 87 4.51 8.54 -5.70
N ARG A 88 3.75 9.58 -6.06
CA ARG A 88 4.30 10.82 -6.61
C ARG A 88 5.16 11.58 -5.60
N GLU A 89 4.69 11.73 -4.37
CA GLU A 89 5.44 12.43 -3.31
C GLU A 89 6.77 11.73 -3.02
N GLU A 90 6.81 10.40 -2.96
CA GLU A 90 8.05 9.66 -2.76
C GLU A 90 9.05 9.89 -3.90
N ARG A 91 8.59 9.96 -5.16
CA ARG A 91 9.44 10.28 -6.30
C ARG A 91 9.87 11.74 -6.36
N GLU A 92 8.93 12.65 -6.26
CA GLU A 92 9.14 14.07 -6.58
C GLU A 92 9.65 14.87 -5.39
N LYS A 93 9.06 14.68 -4.22
CA LYS A 93 9.38 15.43 -3.00
C LYS A 93 10.53 14.78 -2.25
N TYR A 94 10.44 13.48 -2.01
CA TYR A 94 11.43 12.74 -1.21
C TYR A 94 12.57 12.17 -2.04
N LYS A 95 12.52 12.30 -3.39
CA LYS A 95 13.57 11.92 -4.32
C LYS A 95 13.99 10.45 -4.15
N CYS A 96 13.01 9.56 -3.98
CA CYS A 96 13.26 8.13 -3.99
C CYS A 96 13.47 7.66 -5.42
N ASP A 97 14.61 7.00 -5.65
CA ASP A 97 14.99 6.45 -6.95
C ASP A 97 14.18 5.19 -7.27
N LYS A 98 13.72 4.51 -6.22
CA LYS A 98 13.03 3.22 -6.31
C LYS A 98 11.81 3.18 -5.39
N ILE A 99 10.68 2.69 -5.92
CA ILE A 99 9.46 2.50 -5.15
C ILE A 99 9.02 1.05 -5.21
N LEU A 100 8.91 0.42 -4.06
CA LEU A 100 8.44 -0.95 -3.89
C LEU A 100 7.10 -0.94 -3.17
N LEU A 101 6.18 -1.77 -3.64
CA LEU A 101 4.89 -1.98 -2.97
C LEU A 101 4.90 -3.34 -2.27
N ASN A 102 4.59 -3.34 -0.99
CA ASN A 102 4.32 -4.56 -0.25
C ASN A 102 2.81 -4.73 -0.09
N VAL A 103 2.23 -5.71 -0.78
CA VAL A 103 0.79 -5.99 -0.80
C VAL A 103 0.43 -7.21 0.07
N ALA A 104 1.20 -7.49 1.11
CA ALA A 104 0.93 -8.59 2.03
C ALA A 104 -0.02 -8.21 3.18
N GLY A 105 -0.16 -6.92 3.48
CA GLY A 105 -1.03 -6.40 4.54
C GLY A 105 -2.27 -5.70 3.99
N GLY A 106 -3.21 -5.37 4.87
CA GLY A 106 -4.46 -4.70 4.51
C GLY A 106 -5.56 -5.67 4.04
N ARG A 107 -6.65 -5.11 3.54
CA ARG A 107 -7.75 -5.86 2.94
C ARG A 107 -7.39 -6.30 1.53
N LYS A 108 -8.02 -7.37 1.04
CA LYS A 108 -7.77 -7.94 -0.30
C LYS A 108 -7.94 -6.91 -1.43
N ASN A 109 -9.02 -6.11 -1.37
CA ASN A 109 -9.25 -5.06 -2.35
C ASN A 109 -8.17 -3.97 -2.33
N MET A 110 -7.68 -3.57 -1.15
CA MET A 110 -6.54 -2.63 -1.04
C MET A 110 -5.28 -3.20 -1.71
N CYS A 111 -4.97 -4.47 -1.47
CA CYS A 111 -3.83 -5.16 -2.07
C CYS A 111 -3.95 -5.23 -3.60
N ILE A 112 -5.13 -5.57 -4.11
CA ILE A 112 -5.42 -5.64 -5.55
C ILE A 112 -5.29 -4.24 -6.18
N THR A 113 -5.96 -3.24 -5.61
CA THR A 113 -5.95 -1.86 -6.13
C THR A 113 -4.55 -1.28 -6.11
N LEU A 114 -3.78 -1.49 -5.03
CA LEU A 114 -2.39 -1.02 -4.94
C LEU A 114 -1.49 -1.71 -5.98
N SER A 115 -1.69 -3.02 -6.22
CA SER A 115 -0.93 -3.76 -7.26
C SER A 115 -1.20 -3.22 -8.65
N LEU A 116 -2.48 -3.00 -9.00
CA LEU A 116 -2.88 -2.43 -10.29
C LEU A 116 -2.36 -1.00 -10.46
N LEU A 117 -2.48 -0.19 -9.42
CA LEU A 117 -1.94 1.17 -9.41
C LEU A 117 -0.42 1.18 -9.59
N GLY A 118 0.28 0.27 -8.93
CA GLY A 118 1.72 0.12 -9.08
C GLY A 118 2.13 -0.20 -10.52
N GLN A 119 1.37 -1.04 -11.22
CA GLN A 119 1.57 -1.31 -12.63
C GLN A 119 1.31 -0.05 -13.49
N LEU A 120 0.20 0.66 -13.25
CA LEU A 120 -0.15 1.88 -13.98
C LEU A 120 0.87 2.99 -13.79
N MET A 121 1.37 3.17 -12.56
CA MET A 121 2.34 4.22 -12.23
C MET A 121 3.80 3.80 -12.42
N GLY A 122 4.05 2.58 -12.91
CA GLY A 122 5.40 2.09 -13.20
C GLY A 122 6.31 2.06 -11.97
N VAL A 123 5.84 1.50 -10.85
CA VAL A 123 6.71 1.27 -9.68
C VAL A 123 7.72 0.16 -9.97
N ASP A 124 8.81 0.11 -9.20
CA ASP A 124 9.93 -0.78 -9.47
C ASP A 124 9.68 -2.23 -9.06
N GLY A 125 8.66 -2.47 -8.25
CA GLY A 125 8.23 -3.82 -7.91
C GLY A 125 7.04 -3.86 -6.98
N VAL A 126 6.24 -4.91 -7.14
CA VAL A 126 5.13 -5.27 -6.25
C VAL A 126 5.47 -6.62 -5.63
N TYR A 127 5.32 -6.72 -4.31
CA TYR A 127 5.75 -7.89 -3.57
C TYR A 127 4.70 -8.33 -2.55
N HIS A 128 4.72 -9.62 -2.26
CA HIS A 128 3.91 -10.25 -1.22
C HIS A 128 4.81 -11.06 -0.29
N VAL A 129 4.52 -11.02 1.00
CA VAL A 129 5.23 -11.81 2.03
C VAL A 129 4.37 -13.00 2.41
N ILE A 130 4.94 -14.18 2.37
CA ILE A 130 4.29 -15.42 2.79
C ILE A 130 5.05 -16.00 3.97
N SER A 131 4.39 -16.12 5.11
CA SER A 131 4.90 -16.92 6.23
C SER A 131 4.74 -18.41 5.93
N LYS A 132 5.77 -19.22 6.20
CA LYS A 132 5.74 -20.68 6.04
C LYS A 132 4.85 -21.35 7.07
N ASP A 133 4.73 -20.75 8.24
CA ASP A 133 3.84 -21.22 9.29
C ASP A 133 2.95 -20.11 9.83
N VAL A 134 1.87 -19.86 9.08
CA VAL A 134 0.87 -18.84 9.42
C VAL A 134 0.22 -19.10 10.77
N LYS A 135 0.07 -20.39 11.18
CA LYS A 135 -0.56 -20.73 12.46
C LYS A 135 0.29 -20.28 13.65
N ILE A 136 1.61 -20.51 13.59
CA ILE A 136 2.55 -20.06 14.63
C ILE A 136 2.55 -18.55 14.72
N VAL A 137 2.64 -17.83 13.58
CA VAL A 137 2.63 -16.37 13.58
C VAL A 137 1.33 -15.82 14.16
N ASN A 138 0.18 -16.38 13.78
CA ASN A 138 -1.12 -15.96 14.31
C ASN A 138 -1.20 -16.24 15.83
N GLN A 139 -0.73 -17.38 16.31
CA GLN A 139 -0.73 -17.71 17.74
C GLN A 139 0.17 -16.75 18.54
N LEU A 140 1.36 -16.44 18.04
CA LEU A 140 2.25 -15.45 18.66
C LEU A 140 1.60 -14.06 18.70
N LEU A 141 0.96 -13.65 17.61
CA LEU A 141 0.26 -12.39 17.52
C LEU A 141 -0.89 -12.31 18.54
N GLU A 142 -1.70 -13.37 18.65
CA GLU A 142 -2.77 -13.45 19.66
C GLU A 142 -2.24 -13.39 21.08
N ASN A 143 -1.16 -14.11 21.38
CA ASN A 143 -0.53 -14.09 22.71
C ASN A 143 0.03 -12.71 23.09
N LEU A 144 0.41 -11.91 22.11
CA LEU A 144 0.97 -10.56 22.31
C LEU A 144 -0.07 -9.44 22.16
N ARG A 145 -1.28 -9.74 21.72
CA ARG A 145 -2.32 -8.74 21.40
C ARG A 145 -2.61 -7.77 22.56
N SER A 146 -2.70 -8.28 23.80
CA SER A 146 -2.91 -7.40 24.95
C SER A 146 -1.78 -6.39 25.14
N SER A 147 -0.53 -6.84 24.98
CA SER A 147 0.64 -5.97 25.13
C SER A 147 0.80 -5.00 23.96
N ILE A 148 0.37 -5.40 22.74
CA ILE A 148 0.32 -4.50 21.58
C ILE A 148 -0.68 -3.37 21.83
N ARG A 149 -1.87 -3.69 22.38
CA ARG A 149 -2.86 -2.67 22.77
C ARG A 149 -2.37 -1.81 23.95
N GLU A 150 -1.61 -2.36 24.88
CA GLU A 150 -1.00 -1.60 25.97
C GLU A 150 0.01 -0.57 25.43
N ILE A 151 0.88 -0.97 24.49
CA ILE A 151 1.78 -0.05 23.77
C ILE A 151 0.99 1.08 23.11
N TYR A 152 -0.09 0.76 22.42
CA TYR A 152 -0.91 1.76 21.73
C TYR A 152 -1.53 2.77 22.70
N ARG A 153 -2.00 2.31 23.86
CA ARG A 153 -2.66 3.14 24.88
C ARG A 153 -1.71 3.95 25.75
N ALA A 154 -0.43 3.59 25.77
CA ALA A 154 0.58 4.33 26.51
C ALA A 154 0.72 5.77 25.99
N LYS A 155 0.84 6.73 26.91
CA LYS A 155 0.78 8.18 26.57
C LYS A 155 2.11 8.73 26.08
N THR A 156 3.22 8.13 26.44
CA THR A 156 4.56 8.62 26.10
C THR A 156 5.37 7.59 25.32
N ASP A 157 6.29 8.05 24.50
CA ASP A 157 7.20 7.17 23.76
C ASP A 157 8.08 6.34 24.72
N ASP A 158 8.51 6.93 25.84
CA ASP A 158 9.32 6.21 26.84
C ASP A 158 8.56 5.04 27.45
N GLU A 159 7.28 5.23 27.77
CA GLU A 159 6.41 4.17 28.27
C GLU A 159 6.22 3.07 27.24
N LYS A 160 5.96 3.43 25.98
CA LYS A 160 5.84 2.48 24.87
C LYS A 160 7.11 1.65 24.68
N ILE A 161 8.27 2.30 24.73
CA ILE A 161 9.58 1.65 24.60
C ILE A 161 9.83 0.71 25.79
N ARG A 162 9.44 1.10 27.00
CA ARG A 162 9.55 0.26 28.19
C ARG A 162 8.70 -1.01 28.05
N ILE A 163 7.42 -0.89 27.68
CA ILE A 163 6.52 -2.04 27.47
C ILE A 163 7.07 -2.98 26.39
N TYR A 164 7.58 -2.43 25.30
CA TYR A 164 8.25 -3.22 24.26
C TYR A 164 9.46 -3.97 24.82
N GLY A 165 10.31 -3.28 25.62
CA GLY A 165 11.52 -3.84 26.21
C GLY A 165 11.26 -5.01 27.16
N GLU A 166 10.16 -4.98 27.92
CA GLU A 166 9.77 -6.06 28.83
C GLU A 166 9.50 -7.39 28.09
N ARG A 167 9.18 -7.33 26.80
CA ARG A 167 8.88 -8.49 25.93
C ARG A 167 9.68 -8.46 24.62
N GLU A 168 10.82 -7.81 24.61
CA GLU A 168 11.64 -7.56 23.41
C GLU A 168 11.84 -8.81 22.55
N ARG A 169 12.26 -9.93 23.14
CA ARG A 169 12.50 -11.17 22.40
C ARG A 169 11.26 -11.69 21.66
N HIS A 170 10.08 -11.51 22.24
CA HIS A 170 8.84 -11.96 21.62
C HIS A 170 8.42 -11.01 20.49
N PHE A 171 8.54 -9.69 20.70
CA PHE A 171 8.23 -8.70 19.68
C PHE A 171 9.24 -8.74 18.52
N ASP A 172 10.54 -8.85 18.83
CA ASP A 172 11.55 -8.97 17.78
C ASP A 172 11.39 -10.29 16.99
N GLY A 173 11.09 -11.41 17.65
CA GLY A 173 10.80 -12.66 16.99
C GLY A 173 9.55 -12.62 16.11
N LEU A 174 8.54 -11.83 16.50
CA LEU A 174 7.34 -11.60 15.70
C LEU A 174 7.62 -10.69 14.49
N LEU A 175 8.27 -9.54 14.73
CA LEU A 175 8.47 -8.50 13.71
C LEU A 175 9.58 -8.83 12.71
N PHE A 176 10.62 -9.53 13.16
CA PHE A 176 11.82 -9.82 12.38
C PHE A 176 12.15 -11.33 12.43
N PRO A 177 11.27 -12.18 11.89
CA PRO A 177 11.46 -13.62 11.90
C PRO A 177 12.70 -14.02 11.11
N ASN A 178 13.19 -15.25 11.35
CA ASN A 178 14.31 -15.77 10.60
C ASN A 178 13.97 -15.89 9.11
N LYS A 179 14.93 -15.59 8.23
CA LYS A 179 14.77 -15.66 6.75
C LYS A 179 14.28 -17.02 6.25
N LYS A 180 14.44 -18.10 7.04
CA LYS A 180 13.95 -19.43 6.69
C LYS A 180 12.44 -19.60 6.93
N GLU A 181 11.80 -18.68 7.65
CA GLU A 181 10.41 -18.79 8.10
C GLU A 181 9.41 -18.10 7.17
N TYR A 182 9.90 -17.38 6.16
CA TYR A 182 9.07 -16.66 5.20
C TYR A 182 9.67 -16.68 3.79
N GLU A 183 8.86 -16.26 2.84
CA GLU A 183 9.26 -15.99 1.46
C GLU A 183 8.72 -14.62 1.03
N ILE A 184 9.52 -13.90 0.25
CA ILE A 184 9.11 -12.66 -0.42
C ILE A 184 8.94 -12.98 -1.89
N ILE A 185 7.70 -12.90 -2.36
CA ILE A 185 7.33 -13.22 -3.74
C ILE A 185 7.14 -11.92 -4.50
N ARG A 186 7.83 -11.77 -5.62
CA ARG A 186 7.58 -10.68 -6.55
C ARG A 186 6.32 -11.00 -7.37
N ILE A 187 5.35 -10.09 -7.35
CA ILE A 187 4.16 -10.17 -8.18
C ILE A 187 4.53 -9.73 -9.60
N PRO A 188 4.25 -10.54 -10.63
CA PRO A 188 4.49 -10.16 -12.01
C PRO A 188 3.68 -8.92 -12.38
N THR A 189 4.35 -7.87 -12.82
CA THR A 189 3.73 -6.64 -13.33
C THR A 189 4.34 -6.29 -14.67
N LEU A 190 3.51 -5.82 -15.58
CA LEU A 190 3.95 -5.29 -16.87
C LEU A 190 3.53 -3.81 -16.94
N PRO A 191 4.45 -2.87 -16.68
CA PRO A 191 4.10 -1.46 -16.66
C PRO A 191 3.67 -0.99 -18.05
N TYR A 192 2.70 -0.08 -18.08
CA TYR A 192 2.31 0.59 -19.34
C TYR A 192 3.39 1.60 -19.75
N PRO A 193 3.62 1.79 -21.05
CA PRO A 193 4.44 2.89 -21.52
C PRO A 193 3.84 4.22 -21.02
N PRO A 194 4.64 5.10 -20.39
CA PRO A 194 4.14 6.35 -19.81
C PRO A 194 3.38 7.22 -20.81
N ASP A 195 3.87 7.33 -22.04
CA ASP A 195 3.24 8.14 -23.10
C ASP A 195 1.86 7.61 -23.50
N TYR A 196 1.69 6.28 -23.55
CA TYR A 196 0.39 5.68 -23.85
C TYR A 196 -0.63 5.97 -22.75
N LEU A 197 -0.23 5.80 -21.49
CA LEU A 197 -1.11 6.06 -20.36
C LEU A 197 -1.47 7.55 -20.26
N ALA A 198 -0.50 8.44 -20.46
CA ALA A 198 -0.74 9.88 -20.48
C ALA A 198 -1.73 10.29 -21.61
N LYS A 199 -1.56 9.74 -22.80
CA LYS A 199 -2.51 9.94 -23.93
C LYS A 199 -3.91 9.46 -23.57
N LEU A 200 -4.03 8.26 -23.00
CA LEU A 200 -5.31 7.68 -22.59
C LEU A 200 -6.01 8.54 -21.53
N ILE A 201 -5.29 8.92 -20.47
CA ILE A 201 -5.83 9.76 -19.39
C ILE A 201 -6.29 11.10 -19.96
N LYS A 202 -5.50 11.75 -20.81
CA LYS A 202 -5.83 13.03 -21.43
C LYS A 202 -7.10 12.92 -22.30
N ALA A 203 -7.21 11.89 -23.13
CA ALA A 203 -8.41 11.67 -23.97
C ALA A 203 -9.68 11.50 -23.12
N LEU A 204 -9.59 10.80 -21.98
CA LEU A 204 -10.71 10.63 -21.06
C LEU A 204 -11.03 11.92 -20.30
N GLU A 205 -10.02 12.67 -19.84
CA GLU A 205 -10.18 13.93 -19.11
C GLU A 205 -10.83 15.02 -19.96
N GLU A 206 -10.33 15.19 -21.19
CA GLU A 206 -10.83 16.20 -22.14
C GLU A 206 -12.11 15.72 -22.85
N ASN A 207 -12.53 14.46 -22.64
CA ASN A 207 -13.60 13.79 -23.41
C ASN A 207 -13.36 13.85 -24.93
N ASP A 208 -12.08 13.94 -25.33
CA ASP A 208 -11.64 13.88 -26.73
C ASP A 208 -11.33 12.43 -27.11
N LEU A 209 -12.40 11.68 -27.39
CA LEU A 209 -12.31 10.26 -27.68
C LEU A 209 -11.92 9.96 -29.13
N ASP A 210 -11.78 10.97 -30.00
CA ASP A 210 -11.42 10.75 -31.40
C ASP A 210 -9.98 10.29 -31.59
N THR A 211 -9.14 10.56 -30.60
CA THR A 211 -7.76 10.07 -30.52
C THR A 211 -7.66 8.58 -30.19
N LEU A 212 -8.74 7.93 -29.76
CA LEU A 212 -8.80 6.52 -29.41
C LEU A 212 -9.33 5.68 -30.57
N SER A 213 -8.71 4.53 -30.82
CA SER A 213 -9.19 3.54 -31.76
C SER A 213 -10.56 2.95 -31.35
N TRP A 214 -11.27 2.38 -32.32
CA TRP A 214 -12.52 1.68 -32.05
C TRP A 214 -12.36 0.56 -31.01
N THR A 215 -11.27 -0.20 -31.07
CA THR A 215 -10.98 -1.28 -30.14
C THR A 215 -10.79 -0.75 -28.73
N GLU A 216 -10.03 0.34 -28.55
CA GLU A 216 -9.85 0.98 -27.23
C GLU A 216 -11.19 1.49 -26.67
N LYS A 217 -12.01 2.14 -27.49
CA LYS A 217 -13.35 2.60 -27.05
C LYS A 217 -14.24 1.45 -26.59
N ARG A 218 -14.26 0.34 -27.30
CA ARG A 218 -15.03 -0.87 -26.91
C ARG A 218 -14.50 -1.52 -25.64
N MET A 219 -13.17 -1.60 -25.48
CA MET A 219 -12.56 -2.08 -24.25
C MET A 219 -12.94 -1.20 -23.05
N LEU A 220 -12.80 0.11 -23.19
CA LEU A 220 -13.15 1.06 -22.13
C LEU A 220 -14.65 1.02 -21.80
N GLU A 221 -15.52 0.77 -22.79
CA GLU A 221 -16.95 0.58 -22.56
C GLU A 221 -17.23 -0.72 -21.77
N SER A 222 -16.60 -1.83 -22.14
CA SER A 222 -16.76 -3.10 -21.44
C SER A 222 -16.28 -3.05 -19.98
N HIS A 223 -15.34 -2.16 -19.67
CA HIS A 223 -14.87 -1.87 -18.32
C HIS A 223 -15.65 -0.75 -17.60
N GLY A 224 -16.72 -0.25 -18.21
CA GLY A 224 -17.57 0.78 -17.62
C GLY A 224 -16.96 2.20 -17.60
N VAL A 225 -15.77 2.40 -18.16
CA VAL A 225 -15.09 3.70 -18.26
C VAL A 225 -15.79 4.61 -19.28
N LEU A 226 -16.27 4.04 -20.38
CA LEU A 226 -17.10 4.71 -21.35
C LEU A 226 -18.54 4.16 -21.32
N LYS A 227 -19.47 4.96 -21.85
CA LYS A 227 -20.85 4.57 -22.18
C LYS A 227 -21.11 4.93 -23.61
N SER A 228 -21.86 4.08 -24.34
CA SER A 228 -22.32 4.39 -25.69
C SER A 228 -23.80 4.77 -25.69
N PHE A 229 -24.13 5.81 -26.45
CA PHE A 229 -25.48 6.28 -26.69
C PHE A 229 -25.64 6.66 -28.16
N GLY A 230 -26.54 6.01 -28.88
CA GLY A 230 -26.78 6.31 -30.30
C GLY A 230 -25.53 6.19 -31.18
N GLY A 231 -24.65 5.21 -30.88
CA GLY A 231 -23.39 5.01 -31.62
C GLY A 231 -22.24 5.96 -31.23
N ARG A 232 -22.46 6.86 -30.29
CA ARG A 232 -21.42 7.78 -29.78
C ARG A 232 -20.95 7.37 -28.39
N PHE A 233 -19.65 7.40 -28.16
CA PHE A 233 -19.05 7.15 -26.86
C PHE A 233 -18.97 8.45 -26.04
N ARG A 234 -19.11 8.30 -24.71
CA ARG A 234 -18.87 9.35 -23.72
C ARG A 234 -18.23 8.76 -22.48
N VAL A 235 -17.42 9.53 -21.78
CA VAL A 235 -16.86 9.13 -20.50
C VAL A 235 -17.98 8.97 -19.47
N SER A 236 -18.04 7.83 -18.81
CA SER A 236 -19.02 7.54 -17.76
C SER A 236 -18.68 8.30 -16.47
N ASP A 237 -19.62 8.33 -15.49
CA ASP A 237 -19.33 8.91 -14.17
C ASP A 237 -18.24 8.12 -13.44
N TYR A 238 -18.24 6.79 -13.57
CA TYR A 238 -17.16 5.95 -13.07
C TYR A 238 -15.82 6.27 -13.75
N GLY A 239 -15.82 6.44 -15.08
CA GLY A 239 -14.63 6.81 -15.86
C GLY A 239 -14.03 8.15 -15.43
N LYS A 240 -14.87 9.16 -15.19
CA LYS A 240 -14.42 10.47 -14.66
C LYS A 240 -13.75 10.31 -13.30
N ARG A 241 -14.39 9.60 -12.37
CA ARG A 241 -13.86 9.38 -11.03
C ARG A 241 -12.58 8.56 -11.03
N LEU A 242 -12.46 7.58 -11.92
CA LEU A 242 -11.21 6.83 -12.10
C LEU A 242 -10.07 7.75 -12.56
N VAL A 243 -10.33 8.64 -13.52
CA VAL A 243 -9.35 9.64 -13.98
C VAL A 243 -9.00 10.60 -12.85
N ASP A 244 -9.98 11.10 -12.10
CA ASP A 244 -9.76 11.98 -10.96
C ASP A 244 -8.92 11.30 -9.86
N ALA A 245 -9.16 10.02 -9.59
CA ALA A 245 -8.35 9.23 -8.66
C ALA A 245 -6.89 9.13 -9.13
N LEU A 246 -6.64 8.83 -10.40
CA LEU A 246 -5.29 8.74 -10.98
C LEU A 246 -4.58 10.10 -11.02
N LEU A 247 -5.32 11.18 -11.20
CA LEU A 247 -4.80 12.55 -11.20
C LEU A 247 -4.71 13.18 -9.78
N VAL A 248 -5.16 12.44 -8.75
CA VAL A 248 -5.15 12.91 -7.33
C VAL A 248 -6.05 14.15 -7.15
N ARG A 249 -7.29 14.03 -7.61
CA ARG A 249 -8.32 15.09 -7.50
C ARG A 249 -9.54 14.69 -6.67
N LEU A 250 -9.52 13.48 -6.04
CA LEU A 250 -10.54 13.01 -5.11
C LEU A 250 -10.22 13.36 -3.67
#